data_9abe8649437f61924f28d41b9af44f78
#
_entry.id   9abe8649437f61924f28d41b9af44f78
#
_cell.length_a   1.000
_cell.length_b   1.000
_cell.length_c   1.000
_cell.angle_alpha   90.00
_cell.angle_beta   90.00
_cell.angle_gamma   90.00
#
_symmetry.space_group_name_H-M   'P 1'
#
loop_
_entity.id
_entity.type
_entity.pdbx_description
1 polymer ?
#
loop_
_entity_poly.entity_id
_entity_poly.type
_entity_poly.pdbx_seq_one_letter_code
_entity_poly.pdbx_strand_id
1 'polypeptide(L)'
;MKKISFALLFCLCTLASFAQSGKPLNLKEIVSGEFIPQGISGVIPIPGDGEHYSQMNVDKTQIIKYSFKTGKPVEVLFDAATARECTFKTFDSYSFSPDGTKLLIATETTPIYRHSYTAVHYIYSLKRNINGEINNIVEKLSDGGPQQVPVFSPDGTMVAFVRDNNIYLVKFLYGNSESQVTEDGKRNAVLNGIPDWVYEEEFSFNRALEFSADSKMIAYIRFDETEVPSYSFPVFAGSNPHITAFEKYPGDYTYKYPKTGEANSKVSVHTFDIKSKVTRKMQVQMDADGYIPRIRFTHDPNKLAIITLNRHQNRLDMYFGDPRSTVCKQVLRDESDAYIKEAVFDNIIFYPENFSFVSEKSGYNHLYWYSMGGNLLKQVTAGNYEVKDFLGWDADDNSFYFTSNEESPLRKAVYKIDRKGKKTKLSAQPGIIPPSSVRT
;
A
#
# COMPACT_ATOMS: atom_id res chain seq x y z
N MET A 1 -48.88 -25.33 46.72
CA MET A 1 -49.11 -25.14 45.29
C MET A 1 -48.30 -23.99 44.69
N LYS A 2 -48.13 -22.81 45.30
CA LYS A 2 -47.33 -21.68 44.73
C LYS A 2 -45.83 -21.94 44.59
N LYS A 3 -45.20 -22.79 45.41
CA LYS A 3 -43.74 -23.10 45.32
C LYS A 3 -43.41 -24.08 44.18
N ILE A 4 -44.33 -24.95 43.79
CA ILE A 4 -44.13 -25.89 42.67
C ILE A 4 -44.23 -25.17 41.32
N SER A 5 -45.14 -24.18 41.20
CA SER A 5 -45.28 -23.36 40.00
C SER A 5 -44.04 -22.49 39.70
N PHE A 6 -43.31 -22.05 40.77
CA PHE A 6 -42.09 -21.25 40.55
C PHE A 6 -40.90 -22.12 40.13
N ALA A 7 -40.81 -23.34 40.63
CA ALA A 7 -39.78 -24.29 40.23
C ALA A 7 -39.98 -24.77 38.79
N LEU A 8 -41.25 -25.00 38.37
CA LEU A 8 -41.54 -25.34 36.97
C LEU A 8 -41.23 -24.18 35.99
N LEU A 9 -41.52 -22.93 36.39
CA LEU A 9 -41.19 -21.76 35.57
C LEU A 9 -39.65 -21.58 35.45
N PHE A 10 -38.91 -21.83 36.50
CA PHE A 10 -37.45 -21.77 36.47
C PHE A 10 -36.82 -22.88 35.61
N CYS A 11 -37.37 -24.11 35.64
CA CYS A 11 -36.98 -25.21 34.75
C CYS A 11 -37.36 -24.93 33.29
N LEU A 12 -38.47 -24.30 32.98
CA LEU A 12 -38.82 -23.91 31.62
C LEU A 12 -37.91 -22.79 31.07
N CYS A 13 -37.46 -21.85 31.91
CA CYS A 13 -36.52 -20.82 31.50
C CYS A 13 -35.11 -21.35 31.23
N THR A 14 -34.67 -22.39 31.96
CA THR A 14 -33.38 -23.04 31.69
C THR A 14 -33.39 -23.92 30.44
N LEU A 15 -34.53 -24.43 30.02
CA LEU A 15 -34.69 -25.17 28.78
C LEU A 15 -34.76 -24.27 27.51
N ALA A 16 -35.01 -22.97 27.68
CA ALA A 16 -35.00 -22.01 26.58
C ALA A 16 -33.62 -21.44 26.25
N SER A 17 -32.59 -21.82 26.99
CA SER A 17 -31.19 -21.55 26.61
C SER A 17 -30.76 -22.54 25.52
N PHE A 18 -31.40 -22.52 24.36
CA PHE A 18 -30.82 -23.03 23.16
C PHE A 18 -29.66 -22.10 22.81
N ALA A 19 -28.48 -22.39 23.32
CA ALA A 19 -27.28 -22.03 22.61
C ALA A 19 -27.52 -22.50 21.18
N GLN A 20 -27.49 -21.60 20.20
CA GLN A 20 -27.48 -21.99 18.81
C GLN A 20 -26.42 -23.08 18.69
N SER A 21 -26.82 -24.32 18.49
CA SER A 21 -25.91 -25.43 18.26
C SER A 21 -25.33 -25.20 16.88
N GLY A 22 -24.33 -24.31 16.81
CA GLY A 22 -23.51 -24.22 15.62
C GLY A 22 -22.90 -25.60 15.35
N LYS A 23 -22.77 -25.95 14.10
CA LYS A 23 -22.04 -27.17 13.70
C LYS A 23 -20.65 -27.16 14.39
N PRO A 24 -20.24 -28.22 15.10
CA PRO A 24 -18.90 -28.27 15.70
C PRO A 24 -17.85 -28.11 14.62
N LEU A 25 -16.89 -27.24 14.84
CA LEU A 25 -15.74 -27.10 13.96
C LEU A 25 -14.90 -28.38 13.97
N ASN A 26 -14.55 -28.88 12.80
CA ASN A 26 -13.59 -29.98 12.67
C ASN A 26 -12.40 -29.58 11.78
N LEU A 27 -11.27 -30.21 12.05
CA LEU A 27 -10.01 -29.87 11.39
C LEU A 27 -10.08 -30.07 9.86
N LYS A 28 -10.80 -31.07 9.39
CA LYS A 28 -10.96 -31.36 7.97
C LYS A 28 -11.64 -30.20 7.23
N GLU A 29 -12.70 -29.65 7.80
CA GLU A 29 -13.46 -28.52 7.21
C GLU A 29 -12.62 -27.22 7.22
N ILE A 30 -11.83 -27.00 8.27
CA ILE A 30 -10.91 -25.85 8.36
C ILE A 30 -9.85 -25.96 7.27
N VAL A 31 -9.20 -27.12 7.16
CA VAL A 31 -8.09 -27.32 6.20
C VAL A 31 -8.61 -27.39 4.75
N SER A 32 -9.82 -27.90 4.51
CA SER A 32 -10.43 -27.94 3.16
C SER A 32 -10.85 -26.57 2.64
N GLY A 33 -10.80 -25.52 3.48
CA GLY A 33 -11.19 -24.17 3.07
C GLY A 33 -12.71 -23.93 3.05
N GLU A 34 -13.52 -24.80 3.69
CA GLU A 34 -14.99 -24.64 3.74
C GLU A 34 -15.43 -23.29 4.34
N PHE A 35 -14.60 -22.73 5.22
CA PHE A 35 -14.87 -21.44 5.88
C PHE A 35 -14.17 -20.24 5.21
N ILE A 36 -13.52 -20.44 4.07
CA ILE A 36 -12.91 -19.32 3.33
C ILE A 36 -14.05 -18.45 2.79
N PRO A 37 -14.10 -17.14 3.16
CA PRO A 37 -15.13 -16.26 2.61
C PRO A 37 -15.04 -16.20 1.10
N GLN A 38 -16.18 -16.35 0.44
CA GLN A 38 -16.27 -16.05 -0.99
C GLN A 38 -16.26 -14.54 -1.18
N GLY A 39 -15.32 -14.06 -1.97
CA GLY A 39 -15.16 -12.64 -2.25
C GLY A 39 -14.62 -12.41 -3.66
N ILE A 40 -14.75 -11.20 -4.14
CA ILE A 40 -14.08 -10.75 -5.37
C ILE A 40 -12.66 -10.33 -4.96
N SER A 41 -11.65 -10.99 -5.51
CA SER A 41 -10.24 -10.66 -5.29
C SER A 41 -9.58 -10.22 -6.59
N GLY A 42 -8.48 -9.48 -6.50
CA GLY A 42 -7.68 -9.08 -7.66
C GLY A 42 -8.34 -8.03 -8.56
N VAL A 43 -9.32 -7.28 -8.04
CA VAL A 43 -9.95 -6.16 -8.75
C VAL A 43 -8.98 -4.99 -8.78
N ILE A 44 -8.56 -4.56 -9.96
CA ILE A 44 -7.69 -3.41 -10.16
C ILE A 44 -8.47 -2.37 -10.97
N PRO A 45 -8.77 -1.19 -10.39
CA PRO A 45 -9.41 -0.10 -11.13
C PRO A 45 -8.54 0.33 -12.32
N ILE A 46 -9.19 0.66 -13.44
CA ILE A 46 -8.49 1.19 -14.60
C ILE A 46 -8.44 2.72 -14.44
N PRO A 47 -7.26 3.35 -14.41
CA PRO A 47 -7.15 4.79 -14.25
C PRO A 47 -7.93 5.56 -15.31
N GLY A 48 -8.72 6.55 -14.88
CA GLY A 48 -9.58 7.36 -15.76
C GLY A 48 -10.82 6.65 -16.31
N ASP A 49 -11.09 5.40 -15.92
CA ASP A 49 -12.28 4.63 -16.32
C ASP A 49 -13.11 4.28 -15.06
N GLY A 50 -14.11 5.09 -14.76
CA GLY A 50 -14.99 4.88 -13.59
C GLY A 50 -16.02 3.75 -13.76
N GLU A 51 -16.14 3.16 -14.95
CA GLU A 51 -17.15 2.12 -15.25
C GLU A 51 -16.60 0.71 -15.25
N HIS A 52 -15.27 0.55 -15.32
CA HIS A 52 -14.64 -0.73 -15.50
C HIS A 52 -13.47 -0.97 -14.52
N TYR A 53 -13.21 -2.24 -14.31
CA TYR A 53 -12.03 -2.73 -13.60
C TYR A 53 -11.34 -3.82 -14.43
N SER A 54 -10.14 -4.18 -14.04
CA SER A 54 -9.43 -5.29 -14.63
C SER A 54 -9.15 -6.39 -13.61
N GLN A 55 -8.99 -7.61 -14.11
CA GLN A 55 -8.56 -8.78 -13.34
C GLN A 55 -7.62 -9.65 -14.18
N MET A 56 -6.66 -10.27 -13.52
CA MET A 56 -5.89 -11.38 -14.08
C MET A 56 -6.77 -12.64 -14.11
N ASN A 57 -6.70 -13.43 -15.18
CA ASN A 57 -7.39 -14.72 -15.25
C ASN A 57 -6.73 -15.75 -14.30
N VAL A 58 -7.44 -16.85 -14.04
CA VAL A 58 -6.97 -17.91 -13.11
C VAL A 58 -5.64 -18.53 -13.56
N ASP A 59 -5.44 -18.67 -14.88
CA ASP A 59 -4.23 -19.26 -15.46
C ASP A 59 -3.05 -18.29 -15.49
N LYS A 60 -3.23 -17.07 -15.05
CA LYS A 60 -2.21 -16.00 -15.03
C LYS A 60 -1.61 -15.71 -16.41
N THR A 61 -2.41 -15.78 -17.45
CA THR A 61 -2.01 -15.57 -18.84
C THR A 61 -2.62 -14.33 -19.48
N GLN A 62 -3.72 -13.83 -18.91
CA GLN A 62 -4.49 -12.71 -19.46
C GLN A 62 -4.87 -11.68 -18.42
N ILE A 63 -4.98 -10.42 -18.85
CA ILE A 63 -5.59 -9.32 -18.11
C ILE A 63 -6.89 -8.97 -18.82
N ILE A 64 -8.02 -9.08 -18.11
CA ILE A 64 -9.36 -8.93 -18.67
C ILE A 64 -10.04 -7.73 -18.03
N LYS A 65 -10.66 -6.88 -18.86
CA LYS A 65 -11.50 -5.75 -18.47
C LYS A 65 -12.92 -6.21 -18.19
N TYR A 66 -13.48 -5.79 -17.07
CA TYR A 66 -14.84 -6.11 -16.62
C TYR A 66 -15.64 -4.85 -16.34
N SER A 67 -16.95 -4.90 -16.52
CA SER A 67 -17.86 -3.82 -16.14
C SER A 67 -18.24 -3.91 -14.66
N PHE A 68 -18.09 -2.82 -13.89
CA PHE A 68 -18.58 -2.73 -12.51
C PHE A 68 -20.09 -2.96 -12.43
N LYS A 69 -20.86 -2.48 -13.42
CA LYS A 69 -22.32 -2.58 -13.44
C LYS A 69 -22.81 -4.02 -13.61
N THR A 70 -22.14 -4.83 -14.42
CA THR A 70 -22.65 -6.18 -14.80
C THR A 70 -21.80 -7.31 -14.26
N GLY A 71 -20.57 -7.06 -13.82
CA GLY A 71 -19.58 -8.08 -13.46
C GLY A 71 -19.11 -8.94 -14.66
N LYS A 72 -19.48 -8.57 -15.89
CA LYS A 72 -19.14 -9.36 -17.08
C LYS A 72 -17.87 -8.88 -17.74
N PRO A 73 -17.11 -9.77 -18.41
CA PRO A 73 -15.96 -9.40 -19.21
C PRO A 73 -16.40 -8.53 -20.39
N VAL A 74 -15.56 -7.54 -20.72
CA VAL A 74 -15.79 -6.59 -21.83
C VAL A 74 -14.73 -6.78 -22.90
N GLU A 75 -13.44 -6.90 -22.50
CA GLU A 75 -12.30 -6.93 -23.41
C GLU A 75 -11.10 -7.63 -22.75
N VAL A 76 -10.27 -8.28 -23.57
CA VAL A 76 -8.93 -8.76 -23.15
C VAL A 76 -7.94 -7.60 -23.39
N LEU A 77 -7.37 -7.06 -22.32
CA LEU A 77 -6.38 -5.96 -22.38
C LEU A 77 -4.99 -6.47 -22.73
N PHE A 78 -4.65 -7.68 -22.27
CA PHE A 78 -3.36 -8.32 -22.51
C PHE A 78 -3.52 -9.83 -22.56
N ASP A 79 -2.80 -10.48 -23.48
CA ASP A 79 -2.73 -11.95 -23.58
C ASP A 79 -1.30 -12.36 -23.90
N ALA A 80 -0.65 -13.09 -22.98
CA ALA A 80 0.73 -13.54 -23.12
C ALA A 80 0.94 -14.47 -24.32
N ALA A 81 -0.10 -15.20 -24.76
CA ALA A 81 0.00 -16.11 -25.90
C ALA A 81 0.02 -15.40 -27.26
N THR A 82 -0.54 -14.19 -27.35
CA THR A 82 -0.66 -13.45 -28.60
C THR A 82 0.21 -12.20 -28.67
N ALA A 83 0.73 -11.74 -27.52
CA ALA A 83 1.60 -10.59 -27.46
C ALA A 83 2.96 -10.89 -28.13
N ARG A 84 3.40 -9.96 -28.98
CA ARG A 84 4.69 -10.08 -29.67
C ARG A 84 5.84 -9.81 -28.72
N GLU A 85 6.97 -10.46 -28.96
CA GLU A 85 8.20 -10.36 -28.14
C GLU A 85 8.00 -10.76 -26.68
N CYS A 86 6.87 -11.42 -26.36
CA CYS A 86 6.59 -11.93 -25.04
C CYS A 86 7.44 -13.19 -24.76
N THR A 87 8.33 -13.12 -23.79
CA THR A 87 9.23 -14.21 -23.42
C THR A 87 8.71 -15.09 -22.29
N PHE A 88 7.59 -14.72 -21.68
CA PHE A 88 6.95 -15.45 -20.57
C PHE A 88 5.59 -16.02 -20.99
N LYS A 89 5.16 -17.10 -20.34
CA LYS A 89 3.84 -17.72 -20.55
C LYS A 89 2.82 -17.25 -19.51
N THR A 90 3.28 -17.01 -18.30
CA THR A 90 2.47 -16.59 -17.16
C THR A 90 3.13 -15.39 -16.47
N PHE A 91 2.35 -14.61 -15.75
CA PHE A 91 2.85 -13.47 -14.98
C PHE A 91 2.23 -13.46 -13.58
N ASP A 92 2.91 -12.82 -12.62
CA ASP A 92 2.54 -12.87 -11.20
C ASP A 92 1.65 -11.72 -10.77
N SER A 93 1.87 -10.54 -11.35
CA SER A 93 1.08 -9.34 -11.06
C SER A 93 1.21 -8.29 -12.17
N TYR A 94 0.38 -7.26 -12.11
CA TYR A 94 0.47 -6.11 -13.00
C TYR A 94 -0.04 -4.84 -12.33
N SER A 95 0.35 -3.69 -12.89
CA SER A 95 -0.20 -2.39 -12.53
C SER A 95 -0.34 -1.51 -13.78
N PHE A 96 -1.22 -0.51 -13.70
CA PHE A 96 -1.38 0.49 -14.74
C PHE A 96 -0.44 1.68 -14.53
N SER A 97 -0.06 2.33 -15.63
CA SER A 97 0.44 3.70 -15.55
C SER A 97 -0.69 4.64 -15.08
N PRO A 98 -0.37 5.79 -14.45
CA PRO A 98 -1.39 6.72 -13.95
C PRO A 98 -2.37 7.22 -15.02
N ASP A 99 -1.94 7.30 -16.28
CA ASP A 99 -2.77 7.68 -17.42
C ASP A 99 -3.57 6.50 -18.03
N GLY A 100 -3.48 5.29 -17.45
CA GLY A 100 -4.16 4.08 -17.92
C GLY A 100 -3.66 3.55 -19.27
N THR A 101 -2.58 4.11 -19.84
CA THR A 101 -2.14 3.78 -21.22
C THR A 101 -1.10 2.69 -21.31
N LYS A 102 -0.53 2.26 -20.17
CA LYS A 102 0.48 1.20 -20.10
C LYS A 102 0.21 0.24 -18.96
N LEU A 103 0.69 -0.97 -19.12
CA LEU A 103 0.81 -1.99 -18.08
C LEU A 103 2.28 -2.19 -17.71
N LEU A 104 2.54 -2.33 -16.43
CA LEU A 104 3.77 -2.87 -15.89
C LEU A 104 3.47 -4.28 -15.39
N ILE A 105 4.08 -5.28 -16.02
CA ILE A 105 3.80 -6.71 -15.79
C ILE A 105 5.00 -7.32 -15.06
N ALA A 106 4.77 -8.02 -13.95
CA ALA A 106 5.79 -8.69 -13.16
C ALA A 106 5.79 -10.20 -13.38
N THR A 107 6.97 -10.76 -13.54
CA THR A 107 7.23 -12.21 -13.69
C THR A 107 8.39 -12.63 -12.80
N GLU A 108 8.57 -13.93 -12.60
CA GLU A 108 9.72 -14.49 -11.86
C GLU A 108 9.87 -13.88 -10.46
N THR A 109 8.75 -13.69 -9.78
CA THR A 109 8.72 -13.07 -8.45
C THR A 109 9.42 -13.94 -7.42
N THR A 110 10.42 -13.36 -6.74
CA THR A 110 11.18 -13.99 -5.66
C THR A 110 11.01 -13.20 -4.37
N PRO A 111 10.35 -13.73 -3.33
CA PRO A 111 10.16 -13.06 -2.06
C PRO A 111 11.49 -12.73 -1.36
N ILE A 112 11.53 -11.58 -0.67
CA ILE A 112 12.65 -11.18 0.20
C ILE A 112 12.21 -11.26 1.67
N TYR A 113 11.20 -10.46 2.05
CA TYR A 113 10.55 -10.46 3.36
C TYR A 113 9.04 -10.65 3.19
N ARG A 114 8.22 -10.13 4.11
CA ARG A 114 6.76 -10.29 4.08
C ARG A 114 6.09 -9.60 2.89
N HIS A 115 6.59 -8.42 2.52
CA HIS A 115 5.98 -7.57 1.47
C HIS A 115 6.92 -7.32 0.29
N SER A 116 8.24 -7.40 0.52
CA SER A 116 9.25 -7.17 -0.50
C SER A 116 9.55 -8.40 -1.32
N TYR A 117 9.83 -8.17 -2.60
CA TYR A 117 10.23 -9.18 -3.57
C TYR A 117 11.04 -8.56 -4.70
N THR A 118 11.79 -9.37 -5.40
CA THR A 118 12.34 -9.04 -6.72
C THR A 118 11.47 -9.67 -7.81
N ALA A 119 11.39 -9.02 -8.96
CA ALA A 119 10.74 -9.58 -10.14
C ALA A 119 11.37 -9.03 -11.43
N VAL A 120 11.19 -9.73 -12.54
CA VAL A 120 11.48 -9.21 -13.87
C VAL A 120 10.25 -8.49 -14.37
N HIS A 121 10.39 -7.21 -14.75
CA HIS A 121 9.27 -6.40 -15.17
C HIS A 121 9.30 -6.10 -16.67
N TYR A 122 8.11 -6.01 -17.23
CA TYR A 122 7.87 -5.70 -18.63
C TYR A 122 6.85 -4.58 -18.77
N ILE A 123 7.00 -3.79 -19.84
CA ILE A 123 6.07 -2.72 -20.23
C ILE A 123 5.26 -3.20 -21.42
N TYR A 124 3.95 -2.94 -21.36
CA TYR A 124 3.04 -3.19 -22.46
C TYR A 124 2.14 -1.97 -22.69
N SER A 125 2.09 -1.47 -23.92
CA SER A 125 1.29 -0.29 -24.27
C SER A 125 -0.14 -0.68 -24.63
N LEU A 126 -1.10 -0.03 -23.98
CA LEU A 126 -2.53 -0.13 -24.31
C LEU A 126 -2.99 0.95 -25.31
N LYS A 127 -2.08 1.82 -25.75
CA LYS A 127 -2.41 2.87 -26.74
C LYS A 127 -2.81 2.25 -28.06
N ARG A 128 -3.94 2.71 -28.60
CA ARG A 128 -4.41 2.31 -29.91
C ARG A 128 -3.90 3.27 -30.99
N ASN A 129 -3.55 2.73 -32.14
CA ASN A 129 -3.21 3.51 -33.33
C ASN A 129 -4.47 4.11 -33.96
N ILE A 130 -4.31 4.81 -35.07
CA ILE A 130 -5.41 5.44 -35.84
C ILE A 130 -6.47 4.44 -36.32
N ASN A 131 -6.09 3.17 -36.48
CA ASN A 131 -7.00 2.08 -36.87
C ASN A 131 -7.67 1.41 -35.68
N GLY A 132 -7.43 1.86 -34.44
CA GLY A 132 -7.95 1.28 -33.24
C GLY A 132 -7.20 0.03 -32.74
N GLU A 133 -6.02 -0.29 -33.28
CA GLU A 133 -5.22 -1.46 -32.94
C GLU A 133 -4.15 -1.12 -31.91
N ILE A 134 -3.91 -2.03 -30.98
CA ILE A 134 -2.79 -1.97 -30.02
C ILE A 134 -1.52 -2.50 -30.72
N ASN A 135 -0.36 -1.90 -30.45
CA ASN A 135 0.92 -2.34 -31.01
C ASN A 135 1.28 -3.79 -30.63
N ASN A 136 0.73 -4.28 -29.50
CA ASN A 136 0.85 -5.65 -29.01
C ASN A 136 2.29 -6.16 -28.84
N ILE A 137 3.22 -5.26 -28.44
CA ILE A 137 4.62 -5.60 -28.15
C ILE A 137 4.86 -5.51 -26.64
N VAL A 138 5.55 -6.51 -26.10
CA VAL A 138 6.04 -6.56 -24.73
C VAL A 138 7.50 -6.15 -24.72
N GLU A 139 7.85 -5.14 -23.95
CA GLU A 139 9.23 -4.66 -23.81
C GLU A 139 9.74 -4.91 -22.38
N LYS A 140 10.93 -5.47 -22.26
CA LYS A 140 11.56 -5.64 -20.95
C LYS A 140 11.91 -4.27 -20.37
N LEU A 141 11.60 -4.05 -19.08
CA LEU A 141 11.87 -2.77 -18.40
C LEU A 141 13.36 -2.48 -18.29
N SER A 142 14.18 -3.51 -17.99
CA SER A 142 15.62 -3.40 -17.78
C SER A 142 16.33 -4.72 -18.05
N ASP A 143 17.50 -4.66 -18.66
CA ASP A 143 18.38 -5.83 -18.87
C ASP A 143 19.34 -6.09 -17.71
N GLY A 144 19.40 -5.18 -16.72
CA GLY A 144 20.34 -5.26 -15.60
C GLY A 144 19.97 -6.26 -14.49
N GLY A 145 18.88 -7.03 -14.65
CA GLY A 145 18.42 -8.02 -13.67
C GLY A 145 17.10 -7.67 -13.00
N PRO A 146 16.64 -8.49 -12.04
CA PRO A 146 15.36 -8.29 -11.34
C PRO A 146 15.29 -6.96 -10.59
N GLN A 147 14.09 -6.39 -10.49
CA GLN A 147 13.83 -5.10 -9.87
C GLN A 147 12.92 -5.27 -8.64
N GLN A 148 13.02 -4.31 -7.71
CA GLN A 148 12.10 -4.12 -6.59
C GLN A 148 11.32 -2.83 -6.79
N VAL A 149 10.07 -2.82 -6.36
CA VAL A 149 9.19 -1.67 -6.19
C VAL A 149 9.14 -0.69 -7.38
N PRO A 150 9.00 -1.17 -8.62
CA PRO A 150 8.92 -0.27 -9.76
C PRO A 150 7.67 0.60 -9.68
N VAL A 151 7.80 1.88 -10.03
CA VAL A 151 6.70 2.84 -10.02
C VAL A 151 6.79 3.75 -11.24
N PHE A 152 5.65 3.96 -11.90
CA PHE A 152 5.55 4.94 -12.98
C PHE A 152 5.65 6.37 -12.46
N SER A 153 6.25 7.25 -13.26
CA SER A 153 6.05 8.69 -13.08
C SER A 153 4.58 9.08 -13.33
N PRO A 154 4.06 10.16 -12.71
CA PRO A 154 2.69 10.62 -12.91
C PRO A 154 2.30 10.86 -14.37
N ASP A 155 3.24 11.29 -15.21
CA ASP A 155 3.04 11.49 -16.67
C ASP A 155 3.18 10.19 -17.49
N GLY A 156 3.46 9.04 -16.85
CA GLY A 156 3.58 7.74 -17.49
C GLY A 156 4.77 7.60 -18.46
N THR A 157 5.76 8.52 -18.43
CA THR A 157 6.90 8.53 -19.36
C THR A 157 8.15 7.87 -18.82
N MET A 158 8.16 7.54 -17.52
CA MET A 158 9.31 6.97 -16.82
C MET A 158 8.85 5.90 -15.81
N VAL A 159 9.78 5.01 -15.44
CA VAL A 159 9.66 4.12 -14.26
C VAL A 159 10.90 4.26 -13.42
N ALA A 160 10.73 4.47 -12.11
CA ALA A 160 11.80 4.31 -11.12
C ALA A 160 11.66 2.97 -10.43
N PHE A 161 12.76 2.33 -10.12
CA PHE A 161 12.81 1.06 -9.38
C PHE A 161 14.09 0.94 -8.55
N VAL A 162 14.16 -0.07 -7.69
CA VAL A 162 15.36 -0.38 -6.93
C VAL A 162 15.98 -1.70 -7.41
N ARG A 163 17.29 -1.71 -7.56
CA ARG A 163 18.12 -2.89 -7.81
C ARG A 163 19.41 -2.76 -7.01
N ASP A 164 19.81 -3.82 -6.32
CA ASP A 164 21.01 -3.83 -5.48
C ASP A 164 21.07 -2.67 -4.49
N ASN A 165 19.92 -2.36 -3.85
CA ASN A 165 19.71 -1.27 -2.88
C ASN A 165 19.92 0.16 -3.44
N ASN A 166 20.01 0.30 -4.76
CA ASN A 166 20.13 1.57 -5.45
C ASN A 166 18.93 1.85 -6.34
N ILE A 167 18.56 3.13 -6.44
CA ILE A 167 17.48 3.61 -7.29
C ILE A 167 17.99 3.76 -8.72
N TYR A 168 17.18 3.27 -9.66
CA TYR A 168 17.34 3.41 -11.12
C TYR A 168 16.12 4.08 -11.72
N LEU A 169 16.33 4.76 -12.83
CA LEU A 169 15.30 5.45 -13.61
C LEU A 169 15.39 5.02 -15.07
N VAL A 170 14.28 4.49 -15.60
CA VAL A 170 14.11 4.22 -17.04
C VAL A 170 13.22 5.29 -17.65
N LYS A 171 13.67 5.89 -18.76
CA LYS A 171 12.91 6.83 -19.57
C LYS A 171 12.50 6.16 -20.88
N PHE A 172 11.20 6.14 -21.18
CA PHE A 172 10.65 5.48 -22.39
C PHE A 172 10.97 6.24 -23.68
N LEU A 173 11.21 7.53 -23.57
CA LEU A 173 11.81 8.29 -24.66
C LEU A 173 13.25 7.81 -24.85
N TYR A 174 13.68 7.64 -26.08
CA TYR A 174 15.05 7.19 -26.41
C TYR A 174 15.34 5.70 -26.13
N GLY A 175 14.35 4.82 -26.38
CA GLY A 175 14.56 3.38 -26.34
C GLY A 175 14.81 2.83 -24.95
N ASN A 176 13.99 3.21 -23.98
CA ASN A 176 14.04 2.73 -22.59
C ASN A 176 15.41 2.96 -21.92
N SER A 177 15.95 4.17 -22.03
CA SER A 177 17.26 4.49 -21.46
C SER A 177 17.25 4.42 -19.93
N GLU A 178 18.07 3.52 -19.37
CA GLU A 178 18.28 3.35 -17.93
C GLU A 178 19.39 4.27 -17.42
N SER A 179 19.21 4.85 -16.24
CA SER A 179 20.23 5.60 -15.51
C SER A 179 20.17 5.30 -14.02
N GLN A 180 21.33 5.21 -13.38
CA GLN A 180 21.43 5.05 -11.93
C GLN A 180 21.28 6.40 -11.25
N VAL A 181 20.49 6.44 -10.13
CA VAL A 181 20.20 7.64 -9.36
C VAL A 181 20.99 7.68 -8.06
N THR A 182 21.19 6.54 -7.40
CA THR A 182 22.01 6.42 -6.17
C THR A 182 23.09 5.36 -6.37
N GLU A 183 24.23 5.51 -5.68
CA GLU A 183 25.40 4.65 -5.87
C GLU A 183 25.94 4.05 -4.57
N ASP A 184 25.44 4.50 -3.41
CA ASP A 184 25.93 4.09 -2.09
C ASP A 184 25.16 2.89 -1.48
N GLY A 185 24.18 2.37 -2.22
CA GLY A 185 23.38 1.21 -1.80
C GLY A 185 24.23 -0.04 -1.63
N LYS A 186 24.08 -0.71 -0.49
CA LYS A 186 24.82 -1.93 -0.16
C LYS A 186 24.02 -2.75 0.86
N ARG A 187 23.86 -4.05 0.57
CA ARG A 187 23.17 -4.98 1.47
C ARG A 187 23.76 -4.95 2.88
N ASN A 188 22.92 -4.92 3.89
CA ASN A 188 23.26 -4.85 5.31
C ASN A 188 24.06 -3.59 5.69
N ALA A 189 23.94 -2.51 4.92
CA ALA A 189 24.59 -1.24 5.19
C ALA A 189 23.72 -0.04 4.79
N VAL A 190 23.40 0.14 3.50
CA VAL A 190 22.64 1.28 3.01
C VAL A 190 21.57 0.84 2.03
N LEU A 191 20.34 1.26 2.27
CA LEU A 191 19.19 1.01 1.40
C LEU A 191 18.65 2.35 0.90
N ASN A 192 18.40 2.46 -0.40
CA ASN A 192 17.82 3.66 -1.01
C ASN A 192 16.47 3.33 -1.65
N GLY A 193 15.40 3.98 -1.22
CA GLY A 193 14.07 3.84 -1.83
C GLY A 193 13.32 2.55 -1.49
N ILE A 194 13.88 1.69 -0.67
CA ILE A 194 13.25 0.52 -0.04
C ILE A 194 13.49 0.56 1.46
N PRO A 195 12.55 0.07 2.30
CA PRO A 195 12.73 0.02 3.73
C PRO A 195 13.70 -1.09 4.17
N ASP A 196 14.20 -0.98 5.39
CA ASP A 196 14.82 -2.08 6.11
C ASP A 196 13.76 -3.07 6.62
N TRP A 197 14.19 -4.17 7.25
CA TRP A 197 13.29 -5.19 7.77
C TRP A 197 12.31 -4.62 8.82
N VAL A 198 12.75 -3.75 9.73
CA VAL A 198 11.88 -3.16 10.79
C VAL A 198 10.76 -2.33 10.18
N TYR A 199 11.09 -1.46 9.23
CA TYR A 199 10.09 -0.61 8.59
C TYR A 199 9.13 -1.40 7.71
N GLU A 200 9.61 -2.44 7.04
CA GLU A 200 8.74 -3.30 6.25
C GLU A 200 7.77 -4.08 7.15
N GLU A 201 8.24 -4.65 8.25
CA GLU A 201 7.44 -5.47 9.15
C GLU A 201 6.49 -4.62 10.01
N GLU A 202 6.96 -3.50 10.58
CA GLU A 202 6.22 -2.72 11.57
C GLU A 202 5.37 -1.60 10.94
N PHE A 203 5.77 -1.06 9.81
CA PHE A 203 5.02 -0.01 9.10
C PHE A 203 4.38 -0.49 7.81
N SER A 204 4.45 -1.78 7.48
CA SER A 204 3.72 -2.47 6.41
C SER A 204 3.88 -1.84 5.03
N PHE A 205 5.12 -1.47 4.62
CA PHE A 205 5.39 -0.97 3.28
C PHE A 205 6.73 -1.49 2.75
N ASN A 206 6.85 -1.56 1.43
CA ASN A 206 8.07 -2.02 0.74
C ASN A 206 8.66 -1.00 -0.23
N ARG A 207 7.99 0.15 -0.45
CA ARG A 207 8.46 1.22 -1.32
C ARG A 207 8.65 2.52 -0.55
N ALA A 208 9.87 3.03 -0.53
CA ALA A 208 10.27 4.25 0.13
C ALA A 208 10.73 5.33 -0.87
N LEU A 209 10.13 5.36 -2.06
CA LEU A 209 10.39 6.36 -3.11
C LEU A 209 9.08 6.84 -3.75
N GLU A 210 9.05 8.11 -4.16
CA GLU A 210 7.88 8.77 -4.75
C GLU A 210 8.32 9.76 -5.84
N PHE A 211 7.55 9.86 -6.93
CA PHE A 211 7.70 10.95 -7.91
C PHE A 211 6.92 12.19 -7.48
N SER A 212 7.45 13.37 -7.83
CA SER A 212 6.66 14.61 -7.74
C SER A 212 5.52 14.62 -8.76
N ALA A 213 4.43 15.35 -8.48
CA ALA A 213 3.25 15.42 -9.33
C ALA A 213 3.56 15.88 -10.77
N ASP A 214 4.62 16.67 -10.98
CA ASP A 214 5.09 17.13 -12.29
C ASP A 214 6.15 16.21 -12.92
N SER A 215 6.41 15.03 -12.35
CA SER A 215 7.36 14.02 -12.81
C SER A 215 8.82 14.51 -12.92
N LYS A 216 9.19 15.61 -12.24
CA LYS A 216 10.55 16.19 -12.35
C LYS A 216 11.48 15.84 -11.21
N MET A 217 10.93 15.36 -10.08
CA MET A 217 11.69 15.01 -8.90
C MET A 217 11.37 13.57 -8.46
N ILE A 218 12.35 12.92 -7.83
CA ILE A 218 12.15 11.71 -7.05
C ILE A 218 12.50 12.05 -5.60
N ALA A 219 11.61 11.75 -4.65
CA ALA A 219 11.93 11.75 -3.23
C ALA A 219 12.10 10.31 -2.75
N TYR A 220 13.04 10.06 -1.84
CA TYR A 220 13.23 8.74 -1.27
C TYR A 220 13.75 8.80 0.16
N ILE A 221 13.48 7.75 0.92
CA ILE A 221 14.09 7.53 2.23
C ILE A 221 15.35 6.71 2.03
N ARG A 222 16.45 7.17 2.63
CA ARG A 222 17.71 6.45 2.75
C ARG A 222 17.80 5.88 4.16
N PHE A 223 18.04 4.59 4.24
CA PHE A 223 18.23 3.84 5.49
C PHE A 223 19.71 3.49 5.64
N ASP A 224 20.33 3.91 6.72
CA ASP A 224 21.68 3.50 7.10
C ASP A 224 21.56 2.49 8.25
N GLU A 225 21.68 1.22 7.91
CA GLU A 225 21.56 0.09 8.85
C GLU A 225 22.93 -0.45 9.31
N THR A 226 24.02 0.29 9.09
CA THR A 226 25.36 -0.16 9.44
C THR A 226 25.51 -0.50 10.92
N GLU A 227 24.89 0.28 11.79
CA GLU A 227 24.92 0.07 13.24
C GLU A 227 23.82 -0.89 13.77
N VAL A 228 22.89 -1.31 12.90
CA VAL A 228 21.83 -2.25 13.28
C VAL A 228 22.45 -3.64 13.48
N PRO A 229 22.15 -4.35 14.60
CA PRO A 229 22.64 -5.69 14.80
C PRO A 229 22.13 -6.67 13.74
N SER A 230 22.97 -7.66 13.42
CA SER A 230 22.62 -8.74 12.52
C SER A 230 22.16 -9.97 13.27
N TYR A 231 21.21 -10.70 12.70
CA TYR A 231 20.77 -11.99 13.19
C TYR A 231 20.88 -13.03 12.07
N SER A 232 21.34 -14.25 12.42
CA SER A 232 21.47 -15.35 11.48
C SER A 232 20.41 -16.40 11.76
N PHE A 233 19.64 -16.75 10.74
CA PHE A 233 18.65 -17.82 10.80
C PHE A 233 19.23 -19.07 10.11
N PRO A 234 19.17 -20.25 10.74
CA PRO A 234 19.51 -21.48 10.07
C PRO A 234 18.47 -21.78 8.97
N VAL A 235 18.94 -22.06 7.76
CA VAL A 235 18.10 -22.42 6.61
C VAL A 235 18.44 -23.82 6.16
N PHE A 236 17.43 -24.65 6.04
CA PHE A 236 17.54 -26.04 5.62
C PHE A 236 16.98 -26.22 4.21
N ALA A 237 17.48 -27.22 3.48
CA ALA A 237 17.00 -27.55 2.16
C ALA A 237 15.46 -27.73 2.14
N GLY A 238 14.78 -27.09 1.19
CA GLY A 238 13.32 -27.13 1.05
C GLY A 238 12.53 -26.24 2.03
N SER A 239 13.15 -25.63 3.03
CA SER A 239 12.45 -24.71 3.95
C SER A 239 12.03 -23.40 3.29
N ASN A 240 12.79 -22.97 2.27
CA ASN A 240 12.45 -21.83 1.43
C ASN A 240 12.89 -22.12 -0.01
N PRO A 241 11.98 -22.49 -0.93
CA PRO A 241 12.31 -22.87 -2.31
C PRO A 241 12.94 -21.74 -3.13
N HIS A 242 12.84 -20.48 -2.70
CA HIS A 242 13.46 -19.34 -3.37
C HIS A 242 14.93 -19.12 -2.98
N ILE A 243 15.41 -19.78 -1.92
CA ILE A 243 16.83 -19.69 -1.47
C ILE A 243 17.57 -20.93 -1.93
N THR A 244 17.91 -20.97 -3.21
CA THR A 244 18.62 -22.11 -3.84
C THR A 244 20.04 -22.31 -3.32
N ALA A 245 20.66 -21.28 -2.72
CA ALA A 245 21.98 -21.38 -2.12
C ALA A 245 22.12 -22.49 -1.06
N PHE A 246 20.99 -22.87 -0.40
CA PHE A 246 20.94 -23.89 0.64
C PHE A 246 20.22 -25.17 0.22
N GLU A 247 20.05 -25.39 -1.08
CA GLU A 247 19.31 -26.54 -1.61
C GLU A 247 19.95 -27.87 -1.24
N LYS A 248 21.30 -27.97 -1.24
CA LYS A 248 22.03 -29.20 -0.98
C LYS A 248 22.53 -29.33 0.46
N TYR A 249 22.89 -28.22 1.08
CA TYR A 249 23.43 -28.17 2.44
C TYR A 249 22.77 -27.07 3.24
N PRO A 250 22.49 -27.30 4.53
CA PRO A 250 22.01 -26.23 5.41
C PRO A 250 23.07 -25.13 5.54
N GLY A 251 22.61 -23.91 5.79
CA GLY A 251 23.46 -22.74 6.00
C GLY A 251 22.74 -21.67 6.79
N ASP A 252 23.35 -20.51 6.92
CA ASP A 252 22.80 -19.38 7.64
C ASP A 252 22.35 -18.28 6.68
N TYR A 253 21.14 -17.76 6.89
CA TYR A 253 20.66 -16.56 6.24
C TYR A 253 20.73 -15.38 7.22
N THR A 254 21.63 -14.44 6.95
CA THR A 254 21.92 -13.32 7.84
C THR A 254 21.41 -12.02 7.26
N TYR A 255 20.68 -11.23 8.07
CA TYR A 255 20.26 -9.89 7.74
C TYR A 255 20.15 -9.01 8.99
N LYS A 256 19.94 -7.70 8.82
CA LYS A 256 19.79 -6.76 9.92
C LYS A 256 18.47 -6.98 10.63
N TYR A 257 18.54 -7.32 11.92
CA TYR A 257 17.39 -7.67 12.74
C TYR A 257 17.63 -7.20 14.17
N PRO A 258 17.23 -5.98 14.52
CA PRO A 258 17.41 -5.49 15.90
C PRO A 258 16.40 -6.14 16.83
N LYS A 259 16.85 -6.53 18.01
CA LYS A 259 15.97 -6.92 19.11
C LYS A 259 15.45 -5.67 19.82
N THR A 260 14.43 -5.86 20.66
CA THR A 260 13.84 -4.78 21.46
C THR A 260 14.91 -4.01 22.22
N GLY A 261 14.92 -2.70 22.07
CA GLY A 261 15.88 -1.78 22.71
C GLY A 261 17.20 -1.58 21.98
N GLU A 262 17.48 -2.34 20.93
CA GLU A 262 18.69 -2.15 20.11
C GLU A 262 18.53 -1.00 19.09
N ALA A 263 19.62 -0.65 18.43
CA ALA A 263 19.66 0.43 17.45
C ALA A 263 18.82 0.10 16.21
N ASN A 264 18.05 1.08 15.73
CA ASN A 264 17.40 1.05 14.43
C ASN A 264 18.26 1.74 13.38
N SER A 265 17.89 1.60 12.11
CA SER A 265 18.49 2.34 11.01
C SER A 265 18.42 3.86 11.25
N LYS A 266 19.48 4.56 10.90
CA LYS A 266 19.47 6.03 10.79
C LYS A 266 18.84 6.40 9.45
N VAL A 267 17.73 7.14 9.52
CA VAL A 267 16.93 7.46 8.33
C VAL A 267 17.06 8.92 7.94
N SER A 268 16.96 9.18 6.64
CA SER A 268 16.95 10.53 6.09
C SER A 268 16.17 10.57 4.78
N VAL A 269 15.52 11.71 4.51
CA VAL A 269 14.82 11.95 3.24
C VAL A 269 15.72 12.68 2.28
N HIS A 270 15.75 12.22 1.05
CA HIS A 270 16.50 12.82 -0.04
C HIS A 270 15.58 13.10 -1.23
N THR A 271 15.94 14.11 -2.00
CA THR A 271 15.28 14.46 -3.26
C THR A 271 16.28 14.51 -4.38
N PHE A 272 15.91 13.98 -5.55
CA PHE A 272 16.70 13.94 -6.76
C PHE A 272 15.99 14.71 -7.87
N ASP A 273 16.63 15.72 -8.43
CA ASP A 273 16.14 16.46 -9.59
C ASP A 273 16.55 15.74 -10.87
N ILE A 274 15.56 15.24 -11.63
CA ILE A 274 15.79 14.37 -12.79
C ILE A 274 16.51 15.08 -13.93
N LYS A 275 16.33 16.41 -14.05
CA LYS A 275 16.96 17.19 -15.12
C LYS A 275 18.40 17.54 -14.78
N SER A 276 18.63 18.08 -13.59
CA SER A 276 19.98 18.51 -13.15
C SER A 276 20.83 17.39 -12.59
N LYS A 277 20.23 16.22 -12.29
CA LYS A 277 20.85 15.07 -11.61
C LYS A 277 21.45 15.41 -10.24
N VAL A 278 20.87 16.37 -9.53
CA VAL A 278 21.33 16.80 -8.22
C VAL A 278 20.48 16.17 -7.13
N THR A 279 21.15 15.48 -6.20
CA THR A 279 20.54 14.96 -4.97
C THR A 279 20.70 15.95 -3.82
N ARG A 280 19.65 16.12 -3.00
CA ARG A 280 19.65 16.98 -1.81
C ARG A 280 19.06 16.23 -0.63
N LYS A 281 19.61 16.44 0.57
CA LYS A 281 19.05 15.93 1.82
C LYS A 281 18.06 16.95 2.39
N MET A 282 16.86 16.50 2.75
CA MET A 282 15.82 17.32 3.37
C MET A 282 16.17 17.67 4.82
N GLN A 283 15.82 18.89 5.24
CA GLN A 283 16.07 19.40 6.60
C GLN A 283 14.88 19.11 7.52
N VAL A 284 14.65 17.82 7.79
CA VAL A 284 13.56 17.38 8.67
C VAL A 284 14.00 17.46 10.12
N GLN A 285 13.18 18.11 10.97
CA GLN A 285 13.41 18.13 12.42
C GLN A 285 12.74 16.90 13.05
N MET A 286 13.54 15.97 13.53
CA MET A 286 13.08 14.77 14.19
C MET A 286 14.09 14.29 15.24
N ASP A 287 13.64 13.42 16.14
CA ASP A 287 14.52 12.76 17.11
C ASP A 287 15.55 11.89 16.39
N ALA A 288 16.77 11.80 16.91
CA ALA A 288 17.87 11.07 16.26
C ALA A 288 17.60 9.56 16.07
N ASP A 289 16.78 8.99 16.94
CA ASP A 289 16.33 7.60 16.95
C ASP A 289 14.85 7.44 16.50
N GLY A 290 14.25 8.51 15.96
CA GLY A 290 12.89 8.51 15.44
C GLY A 290 12.77 7.80 14.10
N TYR A 291 11.55 7.69 13.63
CA TYR A 291 11.18 7.01 12.39
C TYR A 291 10.65 7.98 11.34
N ILE A 292 10.75 7.59 10.07
CA ILE A 292 10.07 8.23 8.92
C ILE A 292 9.20 7.15 8.25
N PRO A 293 8.01 6.85 8.80
CA PRO A 293 7.17 5.75 8.28
C PRO A 293 6.62 5.99 6.87
N ARG A 294 6.45 7.24 6.43
CA ARG A 294 5.97 7.55 5.07
C ARG A 294 6.50 8.88 4.57
N ILE A 295 6.68 8.92 3.25
CA ILE A 295 6.78 10.16 2.47
C ILE A 295 5.73 10.11 1.36
N ARG A 296 5.16 11.27 0.99
CA ARG A 296 4.18 11.38 -0.10
C ARG A 296 4.32 12.73 -0.77
N PHE A 297 4.43 12.77 -2.08
CA PHE A 297 4.20 14.04 -2.78
C PHE A 297 2.71 14.39 -2.73
N THR A 298 2.42 15.67 -2.56
CA THR A 298 1.06 16.21 -2.70
C THR A 298 0.77 16.51 -4.17
N HIS A 299 -0.42 17.05 -4.48
CA HIS A 299 -0.72 17.55 -5.83
C HIS A 299 0.16 18.76 -6.22
N ASP A 300 0.72 19.49 -5.25
CA ASP A 300 1.71 20.54 -5.48
C ASP A 300 3.11 19.89 -5.55
N PRO A 301 3.80 19.94 -6.70
CA PRO A 301 5.12 19.33 -6.88
C PRO A 301 6.21 19.94 -5.98
N ASN A 302 5.94 21.10 -5.37
CA ASN A 302 6.83 21.75 -4.43
C ASN A 302 6.53 21.38 -2.96
N LYS A 303 5.60 20.46 -2.71
CA LYS A 303 5.26 20.00 -1.37
C LYS A 303 5.40 18.49 -1.24
N LEU A 304 6.46 18.06 -0.58
CA LEU A 304 6.67 16.70 -0.13
C LEU A 304 6.18 16.60 1.33
N ALA A 305 5.16 15.78 1.57
CA ALA A 305 4.78 15.41 2.92
C ALA A 305 5.77 14.39 3.48
N ILE A 306 6.33 14.69 4.64
CA ILE A 306 7.24 13.82 5.39
C ILE A 306 6.61 13.57 6.74
N ILE A 307 6.32 12.32 7.06
CA ILE A 307 5.72 11.90 8.31
C ILE A 307 6.82 11.33 9.18
N THR A 308 6.96 11.86 10.39
CA THR A 308 7.91 11.38 11.38
C THR A 308 7.17 10.82 12.60
N LEU A 309 7.80 9.89 13.29
CA LEU A 309 7.30 9.30 14.52
C LEU A 309 8.46 9.21 15.51
N ASN A 310 8.25 9.58 16.78
CA ASN A 310 9.28 9.42 17.79
C ASN A 310 9.49 7.94 18.14
N ARG A 311 10.59 7.62 18.86
CA ARG A 311 10.93 6.24 19.23
C ARG A 311 9.84 5.56 20.07
N HIS A 312 9.14 6.29 20.92
CA HIS A 312 8.03 5.78 21.71
C HIS A 312 6.72 5.60 20.91
N GLN A 313 6.70 6.02 19.65
CA GLN A 313 5.57 5.90 18.72
C GLN A 313 4.28 6.56 19.23
N ASN A 314 4.41 7.57 20.06
CA ASN A 314 3.28 8.30 20.64
C ASN A 314 3.21 9.79 20.22
N ARG A 315 4.14 10.25 19.37
CA ARG A 315 4.15 11.56 18.76
C ARG A 315 4.45 11.48 17.27
N LEU A 316 3.46 11.81 16.46
CA LEU A 316 3.54 11.92 15.02
C LEU A 316 3.62 13.39 14.64
N ASP A 317 4.60 13.76 13.83
CA ASP A 317 4.71 15.05 13.18
C ASP A 317 4.66 14.89 11.66
N MET A 318 3.88 15.74 10.98
CA MET A 318 3.88 15.83 9.53
C MET A 318 4.46 17.18 9.11
N TYR A 319 5.40 17.12 8.17
CA TYR A 319 6.06 18.26 7.57
C TYR A 319 5.71 18.37 6.10
N PHE A 320 5.57 19.60 5.59
CA PHE A 320 5.67 19.86 4.17
C PHE A 320 7.06 20.43 3.88
N GLY A 321 7.80 19.71 3.04
CA GLY A 321 9.15 20.08 2.60
C GLY A 321 9.16 20.51 1.14
N ASP A 322 9.86 21.60 0.84
CA ASP A 322 10.16 21.97 -0.54
C ASP A 322 11.33 21.12 -1.06
N PRO A 323 11.13 20.29 -2.09
CA PRO A 323 12.15 19.35 -2.55
C PRO A 323 13.39 20.01 -3.18
N ARG A 324 13.34 21.32 -3.50
CA ARG A 324 14.45 22.06 -4.09
C ARG A 324 15.22 22.86 -3.06
N SER A 325 14.54 23.60 -2.19
CA SER A 325 15.19 24.34 -1.09
C SER A 325 15.54 23.49 0.11
N THR A 326 14.93 22.29 0.22
CA THR A 326 15.05 21.32 1.33
C THR A 326 14.45 21.77 2.67
N VAL A 327 13.88 22.96 2.74
CA VAL A 327 13.26 23.49 3.96
C VAL A 327 11.95 22.76 4.26
N CYS A 328 11.79 22.33 5.50
CA CYS A 328 10.61 21.63 5.98
C CYS A 328 9.86 22.46 7.01
N LYS A 329 8.54 22.56 6.87
CA LYS A 329 7.64 23.23 7.82
C LYS A 329 6.68 22.20 8.41
N GLN A 330 6.62 22.13 9.75
CA GLN A 330 5.62 21.31 10.43
C GLN A 330 4.21 21.86 10.19
N VAL A 331 3.28 20.97 9.82
CA VAL A 331 1.89 21.33 9.51
C VAL A 331 0.88 20.58 10.37
N LEU A 332 1.26 19.46 10.97
CA LEU A 332 0.41 18.70 11.86
C LEU A 332 1.24 18.03 12.94
N ARG A 333 0.68 17.95 14.13
CA ARG A 333 1.13 17.08 15.23
C ARG A 333 -0.04 16.30 15.77
N ASP A 334 0.15 15.00 16.01
CA ASP A 334 -0.77 14.14 16.73
C ASP A 334 -0.02 13.44 17.86
N GLU A 335 -0.63 13.35 19.04
CA GLU A 335 -0.03 12.80 20.24
C GLU A 335 -1.02 11.83 20.90
N SER A 336 -0.49 10.80 21.54
CA SER A 336 -1.26 9.79 22.25
C SER A 336 -0.59 9.48 23.60
N ASP A 337 -1.38 9.21 24.63
CA ASP A 337 -0.87 8.73 25.92
C ASP A 337 -0.35 7.28 25.85
N ALA A 338 -0.71 6.55 24.80
CA ALA A 338 -0.23 5.20 24.51
C ALA A 338 0.72 5.23 23.30
N TYR A 339 0.29 4.73 22.15
CA TYR A 339 1.02 4.84 20.89
C TYR A 339 0.05 5.06 19.72
N ILE A 340 0.57 5.56 18.61
CA ILE A 340 -0.19 5.83 17.39
C ILE A 340 -0.13 4.59 16.51
N LYS A 341 -1.30 4.12 16.05
CA LYS A 341 -1.41 2.93 15.18
C LYS A 341 -0.84 3.22 13.80
N GLU A 342 -0.16 2.25 13.22
CA GLU A 342 0.43 2.33 11.87
C GLU A 342 -0.61 2.58 10.77
N ALA A 343 -1.85 2.11 10.95
CA ALA A 343 -2.94 2.35 9.99
C ALA A 343 -3.22 3.85 9.71
N VAL A 344 -2.76 4.76 10.58
CA VAL A 344 -2.86 6.21 10.37
C VAL A 344 -2.13 6.64 9.11
N PHE A 345 -0.95 6.07 8.83
CA PHE A 345 -0.10 6.51 7.72
C PHE A 345 -0.73 6.31 6.34
N ASP A 346 -1.54 5.28 6.15
CA ASP A 346 -2.17 4.95 4.87
C ASP A 346 -3.52 5.67 4.66
N ASN A 347 -4.05 6.30 5.72
CA ASN A 347 -5.27 7.11 5.68
C ASN A 347 -5.02 8.62 5.50
N ILE A 348 -3.76 9.02 5.26
CA ILE A 348 -3.42 10.39 4.90
C ILE A 348 -3.50 10.51 3.37
N ILE A 349 -4.54 11.16 2.88
CA ILE A 349 -4.78 11.37 1.45
C ILE A 349 -4.80 12.87 1.18
N PHE A 350 -3.96 13.31 0.22
CA PHE A 350 -3.86 14.70 -0.18
C PHE A 350 -4.79 15.00 -1.35
N TYR A 351 -5.42 16.15 -1.29
CA TYR A 351 -6.22 16.79 -2.32
C TYR A 351 -5.60 18.16 -2.65
N PRO A 352 -6.01 18.86 -3.71
CA PRO A 352 -5.39 20.15 -4.06
C PRO A 352 -5.34 21.16 -2.91
N GLU A 353 -6.42 21.31 -2.14
CA GLU A 353 -6.54 22.32 -1.08
C GLU A 353 -6.60 21.73 0.34
N ASN A 354 -6.74 20.41 0.46
CA ASN A 354 -7.04 19.75 1.70
C ASN A 354 -6.32 18.41 1.85
N PHE A 355 -6.33 17.85 3.05
CA PHE A 355 -5.95 16.45 3.28
C PHE A 355 -6.81 15.80 4.36
N SER A 356 -6.97 14.48 4.25
CA SER A 356 -7.57 13.65 5.30
C SER A 356 -6.53 13.22 6.32
N PHE A 357 -6.97 13.05 7.56
CA PHE A 357 -6.18 12.47 8.63
C PHE A 357 -7.09 11.68 9.56
N VAL A 358 -6.65 10.50 10.01
CA VAL A 358 -7.36 9.75 11.05
C VAL A 358 -6.58 9.82 12.36
N SER A 359 -7.30 9.90 13.47
CA SER A 359 -6.69 10.01 14.80
C SER A 359 -7.62 9.50 15.89
N GLU A 360 -7.06 8.94 16.96
CA GLU A 360 -7.78 8.51 18.16
C GLU A 360 -7.92 9.61 19.22
N LYS A 361 -7.50 10.86 18.94
CA LYS A 361 -7.51 11.99 19.88
C LYS A 361 -8.87 12.33 20.50
N SER A 362 -9.98 11.85 19.93
CA SER A 362 -11.33 11.97 20.49
C SER A 362 -11.84 10.70 21.17
N GLY A 363 -10.97 9.72 21.45
CA GLY A 363 -11.26 8.46 22.16
C GLY A 363 -11.43 7.24 21.24
N TYR A 364 -11.80 7.45 19.97
CA TYR A 364 -11.89 6.44 18.93
C TYR A 364 -11.22 6.95 17.66
N ASN A 365 -10.81 6.04 16.77
CA ASN A 365 -10.23 6.42 15.48
C ASN A 365 -11.27 7.08 14.59
N HIS A 366 -11.15 8.40 14.37
CA HIS A 366 -12.05 9.20 13.58
C HIS A 366 -11.36 9.94 12.44
N LEU A 367 -12.14 10.29 11.41
CA LEU A 367 -11.70 11.04 10.25
C LEU A 367 -11.78 12.55 10.52
N TYR A 368 -10.68 13.23 10.24
CA TYR A 368 -10.48 14.66 10.32
C TYR A 368 -10.11 15.23 8.95
N TRP A 369 -10.56 16.45 8.67
CA TRP A 369 -10.31 17.15 7.43
C TRP A 369 -9.53 18.43 7.70
N TYR A 370 -8.39 18.57 7.05
CA TYR A 370 -7.46 19.69 7.24
C TYR A 370 -7.25 20.44 5.95
N SER A 371 -6.97 21.76 6.06
CA SER A 371 -6.41 22.54 4.95
C SER A 371 -4.96 22.16 4.70
N MET A 372 -4.44 22.45 3.50
CA MET A 372 -3.00 22.29 3.20
C MET A 372 -2.09 23.21 4.03
N GLY A 373 -2.65 24.14 4.80
CA GLY A 373 -1.92 24.93 5.79
C GLY A 373 -1.81 24.29 7.17
N GLY A 374 -2.43 23.13 7.39
CA GLY A 374 -2.45 22.40 8.67
C GLY A 374 -3.58 22.83 9.62
N ASN A 375 -4.54 23.68 9.18
CA ASN A 375 -5.69 24.06 10.01
C ASN A 375 -6.75 22.98 9.97
N LEU A 376 -7.23 22.54 11.14
CA LEU A 376 -8.38 21.64 11.23
C LEU A 376 -9.64 22.37 10.75
N LEU A 377 -10.26 21.84 9.68
CA LEU A 377 -11.49 22.38 9.12
C LEU A 377 -12.72 21.69 9.69
N LYS A 378 -12.64 20.36 9.90
CA LYS A 378 -13.79 19.56 10.35
C LYS A 378 -13.33 18.24 10.96
N GLN A 379 -13.96 17.83 12.07
CA GLN A 379 -14.04 16.41 12.43
C GLN A 379 -15.21 15.82 11.64
N VAL A 380 -14.93 14.90 10.72
CA VAL A 380 -15.91 14.36 9.77
C VAL A 380 -16.77 13.29 10.43
N THR A 381 -16.16 12.44 11.26
CA THR A 381 -16.84 11.35 11.97
C THR A 381 -16.70 11.52 13.48
N ALA A 382 -17.71 11.11 14.23
CA ALA A 382 -17.73 11.11 15.69
C ALA A 382 -18.65 10.01 16.22
N GLY A 383 -18.40 9.50 17.42
CA GLY A 383 -19.21 8.48 18.09
C GLY A 383 -18.37 7.39 18.76
N ASN A 384 -19.03 6.37 19.30
CA ASN A 384 -18.37 5.25 19.99
C ASN A 384 -18.07 4.10 19.01
N TYR A 385 -17.32 4.40 17.95
CA TYR A 385 -16.92 3.45 16.93
C TYR A 385 -15.60 3.92 16.26
N GLU A 386 -14.96 3.04 15.55
CA GLU A 386 -13.74 3.34 14.79
C GLU A 386 -14.03 3.43 13.29
N VAL A 387 -13.47 4.43 12.64
CA VAL A 387 -13.20 4.43 11.20
C VAL A 387 -12.06 3.45 10.96
N LYS A 388 -12.27 2.48 10.07
CA LYS A 388 -11.26 1.48 9.73
C LYS A 388 -10.45 1.91 8.52
N ASP A 389 -11.10 2.38 7.46
CA ASP A 389 -10.44 2.89 6.26
C ASP A 389 -11.17 4.14 5.77
N PHE A 390 -10.43 5.12 5.35
CA PHE A 390 -10.93 6.24 4.56
C PHE A 390 -10.84 5.89 3.08
N LEU A 391 -11.97 5.82 2.40
CA LEU A 391 -12.07 5.38 1.00
C LEU A 391 -11.91 6.53 0.01
N GLY A 392 -12.20 7.76 0.44
CA GLY A 392 -12.03 8.94 -0.40
C GLY A 392 -13.07 10.03 -0.12
N TRP A 393 -12.83 11.17 -0.74
CA TRP A 393 -13.72 12.33 -0.75
C TRP A 393 -14.09 12.65 -2.20
N ASP A 394 -15.39 12.81 -2.43
CA ASP A 394 -15.96 13.22 -3.69
C ASP A 394 -16.14 14.74 -3.68
N ALA A 395 -15.46 15.43 -4.57
CA ALA A 395 -15.48 16.88 -4.67
C ALA A 395 -16.83 17.43 -5.22
N ASP A 396 -17.49 16.67 -6.10
CA ASP A 396 -18.69 17.13 -6.80
C ASP A 396 -19.89 17.28 -5.84
N ASP A 397 -20.08 16.34 -4.93
CA ASP A 397 -21.13 16.40 -3.92
C ASP A 397 -20.61 16.67 -2.50
N ASN A 398 -19.29 16.87 -2.34
CA ASN A 398 -18.62 17.11 -1.06
C ASN A 398 -18.95 16.02 -0.03
N SER A 399 -18.82 14.76 -0.44
CA SER A 399 -19.11 13.58 0.38
C SER A 399 -17.86 12.79 0.74
N PHE A 400 -17.85 12.23 1.94
CA PHE A 400 -16.78 11.41 2.47
C PHE A 400 -17.23 9.95 2.52
N TYR A 401 -16.39 9.03 2.03
CA TYR A 401 -16.63 7.59 2.04
C TYR A 401 -15.63 6.90 2.94
N PHE A 402 -16.10 6.02 3.81
CA PHE A 402 -15.26 5.32 4.78
C PHE A 402 -15.88 3.99 5.20
N THR A 403 -15.07 3.13 5.80
CA THR A 403 -15.56 1.94 6.50
C THR A 403 -15.48 2.14 8.00
N SER A 404 -16.44 1.56 8.72
CA SER A 404 -16.43 1.58 10.19
C SER A 404 -17.02 0.30 10.78
N ASN A 405 -16.73 0.08 12.09
CA ASN A 405 -17.25 -1.02 12.89
C ASN A 405 -18.46 -0.57 13.77
N GLU A 406 -19.16 0.49 13.38
CA GLU A 406 -20.23 1.11 14.18
C GLU A 406 -21.33 0.15 14.61
N GLU A 407 -21.73 -0.80 13.77
CA GLU A 407 -22.80 -1.74 14.09
C GLU A 407 -22.35 -2.88 15.01
N SER A 408 -21.09 -3.26 14.96
CA SER A 408 -20.52 -4.35 15.75
C SER A 408 -19.01 -4.36 15.60
N PRO A 409 -18.25 -4.64 16.67
CA PRO A 409 -16.79 -4.81 16.57
C PRO A 409 -16.37 -5.95 15.63
N LEU A 410 -17.28 -6.91 15.36
CA LEU A 410 -17.05 -8.05 14.46
C LEU A 410 -17.44 -7.77 13.00
N ARG A 411 -17.94 -6.57 12.67
CA ARG A 411 -18.45 -6.22 11.35
C ARG A 411 -17.83 -4.93 10.86
N LYS A 412 -17.69 -4.84 9.56
CA LYS A 412 -17.19 -3.66 8.85
C LYS A 412 -18.17 -3.32 7.75
N ALA A 413 -18.66 -2.10 7.73
CA ALA A 413 -19.63 -1.62 6.74
C ALA A 413 -19.14 -0.32 6.09
N VAL A 414 -19.60 -0.06 4.87
CA VAL A 414 -19.27 1.14 4.09
C VAL A 414 -20.32 2.22 4.36
N TYR A 415 -19.85 3.42 4.62
CA TYR A 415 -20.68 4.60 4.90
C TYR A 415 -20.28 5.78 4.00
N LYS A 416 -21.26 6.62 3.74
CA LYS A 416 -21.12 7.95 3.14
C LYS A 416 -21.58 9.01 4.16
N ILE A 417 -20.83 10.11 4.29
CA ILE A 417 -21.30 11.35 4.94
C ILE A 417 -21.35 12.42 3.86
N ASP A 418 -22.55 12.99 3.64
CA ASP A 418 -22.76 14.04 2.67
C ASP A 418 -22.37 15.43 3.19
N ARG A 419 -22.45 16.45 2.31
CA ARG A 419 -22.13 17.85 2.63
C ARG A 419 -22.94 18.42 3.80
N LYS A 420 -24.13 17.86 4.09
CA LYS A 420 -25.00 18.28 5.19
C LYS A 420 -24.68 17.54 6.49
N GLY A 421 -23.73 16.60 6.47
CA GLY A 421 -23.36 15.76 7.60
C GLY A 421 -24.27 14.56 7.82
N LYS A 422 -25.18 14.25 6.87
CA LYS A 422 -26.04 13.07 6.94
C LYS A 422 -25.21 11.83 6.61
N LYS A 423 -25.12 10.91 7.57
CA LYS A 423 -24.50 9.60 7.39
C LYS A 423 -25.49 8.60 6.79
N THR A 424 -25.04 7.85 5.79
CA THR A 424 -25.83 6.80 5.11
C THR A 424 -24.97 5.55 4.98
N LYS A 425 -25.50 4.39 5.38
CA LYS A 425 -24.87 3.09 5.14
C LYS A 425 -25.08 2.68 3.68
N LEU A 426 -24.00 2.28 3.00
CA LEU A 426 -24.05 1.88 1.59
C LEU A 426 -24.03 0.35 1.43
N SER A 427 -23.40 -0.38 2.35
CA SER A 427 -23.38 -1.85 2.31
C SER A 427 -24.74 -2.42 2.71
N ALA A 428 -25.38 -3.18 1.82
CA ALA A 428 -26.75 -3.68 2.02
C ALA A 428 -26.83 -4.85 3.00
N GLN A 429 -25.80 -5.70 3.09
CA GLN A 429 -25.78 -6.90 3.92
C GLN A 429 -24.78 -6.83 5.07
N PRO A 430 -25.07 -7.51 6.22
CA PRO A 430 -24.09 -7.64 7.29
C PRO A 430 -22.90 -8.50 6.83
N GLY A 431 -21.68 -8.05 7.08
CA GLY A 431 -20.47 -8.80 6.75
C GLY A 431 -19.20 -7.96 6.97
N ILE A 432 -18.07 -8.56 6.70
CA ILE A 432 -16.80 -7.85 6.52
C ILE A 432 -16.72 -7.51 5.03
N ILE A 433 -16.81 -6.24 4.69
CA ILE A 433 -16.68 -5.77 3.32
C ILE A 433 -15.27 -5.20 3.18
N PRO A 434 -14.39 -5.86 2.42
CA PRO A 434 -13.09 -5.28 2.12
C PRO A 434 -13.29 -4.02 1.27
N PRO A 435 -12.52 -2.96 1.51
CA PRO A 435 -12.58 -1.77 0.68
C PRO A 435 -11.97 -2.08 -0.67
N SER A 436 -12.78 -2.09 -1.72
CA SER A 436 -12.32 -1.87 -3.07
C SER A 436 -12.57 -0.39 -3.37
N SER A 437 -11.57 0.45 -3.10
CA SER A 437 -11.68 1.85 -3.46
C SER A 437 -11.41 1.99 -4.96
N VAL A 438 -12.44 2.31 -5.71
CA VAL A 438 -12.26 2.91 -7.02
C VAL A 438 -11.83 4.35 -6.75
N ARG A 439 -10.54 4.63 -6.85
CA ARG A 439 -10.05 6.00 -6.90
C ARG A 439 -10.23 6.48 -8.33
N THR A 440 -11.20 7.35 -8.54
CA THR A 440 -11.31 8.15 -9.75
C THR A 440 -10.25 9.24 -9.77
#